data_9f85a22fcd73093443430f06e4e02014
#
_entry.id   9f85a22fcd73093443430f06e4e02014
#
_cell.length_a   1.000
_cell.length_b   1.000
_cell.length_c   1.000
_cell.angle_alpha   90.00
_cell.angle_beta   90.00
_cell.angle_gamma   90.00
#
_symmetry.space_group_name_H-M   'P 1'
#
loop_
_entity.id
_entity.type
_entity.pdbx_description
1 polymer ?
#
loop_
_entity_poly.entity_id
_entity_poly.type
_entity_poly.pdbx_seq_one_letter_code
_entity_poly.pdbx_strand_id
1 'polypeptide(L)'
;MKKFLAGVALGLVLGLTAPAMGQETGSISKTTSKSSSTYTTDEILAVGHQFFGKTTRGLANAVEYVFSSQGEPTAYIVGEEGSGAFVGGLRYGEGTIYYKNGTKRRIYWQGPSVGFDFGGNGSRSLVLVYNSQSPQDLYHRFAGVDGSAYFIGGLGVNFQKNDDIILAPIRTGVGWRLGANVGYLKYSSKSTWNPF
;
A
#
# COMPACT_ATOMS: atom_id res chain seq x y z
N MET A 1 -15.07 91.13 -27.79
CA MET A 1 -16.48 91.62 -27.93
C MET A 1 -17.38 90.56 -27.22
N LYS A 2 -18.11 91.10 -26.22
CA LYS A 2 -19.43 90.64 -25.82
C LYS A 2 -19.69 89.19 -25.48
N LYS A 3 -20.34 88.74 -24.46
CA LYS A 3 -21.08 89.26 -23.30
C LYS A 3 -21.45 88.01 -22.46
N PHE A 4 -21.34 88.13 -21.13
CA PHE A 4 -22.39 87.87 -20.13
C PHE A 4 -23.44 86.78 -20.41
N LEU A 5 -23.63 85.78 -19.53
CA LEU A 5 -24.65 85.90 -18.47
C LEU A 5 -24.59 84.71 -17.49
N ALA A 6 -24.89 85.12 -16.27
CA ALA A 6 -24.98 84.28 -15.08
C ALA A 6 -26.22 83.36 -15.09
N GLY A 7 -26.15 82.29 -14.38
CA GLY A 7 -27.28 81.45 -14.03
C GLY A 7 -26.97 80.64 -12.73
N VAL A 8 -27.57 81.15 -11.66
CA VAL A 8 -27.68 80.51 -10.32
C VAL A 8 -28.72 79.43 -10.40
N ALA A 9 -28.42 78.26 -9.88
CA ALA A 9 -29.39 77.33 -9.32
C ALA A 9 -28.66 76.21 -8.54
N LEU A 10 -28.79 76.31 -7.29
CA LEU A 10 -29.55 75.48 -6.35
C LEU A 10 -29.12 74.01 -6.24
N GLY A 11 -28.61 73.71 -5.07
CA GLY A 11 -28.09 72.40 -4.67
C GLY A 11 -29.09 71.28 -4.63
N LEU A 12 -28.59 70.12 -4.88
CA LEU A 12 -29.20 68.88 -4.39
C LEU A 12 -28.06 67.98 -3.92
N VAL A 13 -27.94 67.89 -2.60
CA VAL A 13 -27.09 66.91 -1.95
C VAL A 13 -27.75 65.55 -2.07
N LEU A 14 -27.33 64.74 -3.01
CA LEU A 14 -27.66 63.33 -3.00
C LEU A 14 -26.51 62.60 -2.29
N GLY A 15 -26.84 62.08 -1.11
CA GLY A 15 -25.98 61.17 -0.37
C GLY A 15 -25.79 59.85 -1.14
N LEU A 16 -24.60 59.63 -1.63
CA LEU A 16 -24.19 58.33 -2.10
C LEU A 16 -23.84 57.47 -0.86
N THR A 17 -24.75 56.60 -0.49
CA THR A 17 -24.46 55.48 0.37
C THR A 17 -23.69 54.46 -0.45
N ALA A 18 -22.38 54.33 -0.20
CA ALA A 18 -21.58 53.25 -0.73
C ALA A 18 -22.04 51.92 -0.10
N PRO A 19 -22.28 50.86 -0.89
CA PRO A 19 -22.49 49.55 -0.31
C PRO A 19 -21.17 49.07 0.29
N ALA A 20 -21.20 48.77 1.58
CA ALA A 20 -20.10 48.03 2.24
C ALA A 20 -19.98 46.69 1.55
N MET A 21 -18.87 46.49 0.82
CA MET A 21 -18.45 45.16 0.38
C MET A 21 -18.13 44.34 1.62
N GLY A 22 -19.03 43.44 1.97
CA GLY A 22 -18.80 42.41 2.93
C GLY A 22 -17.62 41.55 2.42
N GLN A 23 -16.53 41.64 3.12
CA GLN A 23 -15.43 40.69 2.99
C GLN A 23 -15.97 39.33 3.48
N GLU A 24 -16.34 38.47 2.53
CA GLU A 24 -16.49 37.06 2.84
C GLU A 24 -15.13 36.53 3.28
N THR A 25 -14.92 36.45 4.59
CA THR A 25 -13.89 35.60 5.16
C THR A 25 -14.28 34.18 4.81
N GLY A 26 -13.75 33.70 3.67
CA GLY A 26 -13.81 32.30 3.32
C GLY A 26 -13.23 31.49 4.46
N SER A 27 -14.12 30.92 5.26
CA SER A 27 -13.82 29.89 6.23
C SER A 27 -13.23 28.75 5.44
N ILE A 28 -11.89 28.63 5.47
CA ILE A 28 -11.19 27.43 5.01
C ILE A 28 -11.64 26.34 5.97
N SER A 29 -12.68 25.64 5.61
CA SER A 29 -13.01 24.37 6.22
C SER A 29 -11.77 23.50 6.10
N LYS A 30 -10.99 23.39 7.17
CA LYS A 30 -10.05 22.29 7.35
C LYS A 30 -10.89 21.03 7.24
N THR A 31 -10.93 20.47 6.03
CA THR A 31 -11.37 19.10 5.85
C THR A 31 -10.41 18.26 6.67
N THR A 32 -10.82 17.92 7.87
CA THR A 32 -10.16 16.92 8.69
C THR A 32 -10.31 15.63 7.89
N SER A 33 -9.32 15.32 7.07
CA SER A 33 -9.24 14.04 6.40
C SER A 33 -9.21 13.01 7.53
N LYS A 34 -10.34 12.31 7.68
CA LYS A 34 -10.41 11.14 8.55
C LYS A 34 -9.28 10.23 8.09
N SER A 35 -8.25 10.09 8.92
CA SER A 35 -7.12 9.23 8.62
C SER A 35 -7.69 7.85 8.29
N SER A 36 -7.62 7.43 7.03
CA SER A 36 -8.08 6.11 6.64
C SER A 36 -7.22 5.09 7.40
N SER A 37 -7.82 4.01 7.85
CA SER A 37 -7.10 2.91 8.48
C SER A 37 -6.40 2.00 7.46
N THR A 38 -6.51 2.35 6.18
CA THR A 38 -6.06 1.55 5.03
C THR A 38 -5.12 2.36 4.14
N TYR A 39 -4.34 1.67 3.33
CA TYR A 39 -3.43 2.24 2.34
C TYR A 39 -4.08 2.31 0.97
N THR A 40 -3.92 3.43 0.30
CA THR A 40 -4.38 3.61 -1.08
C THR A 40 -3.43 2.92 -2.07
N THR A 41 -3.90 2.74 -3.31
CA THR A 41 -3.09 2.20 -4.42
C THR A 41 -1.82 3.01 -4.64
N ASP A 42 -1.91 4.35 -4.64
CA ASP A 42 -0.77 5.23 -4.88
C ASP A 42 0.28 5.12 -3.78
N GLU A 43 -0.14 4.99 -2.52
CA GLU A 43 0.78 4.79 -1.41
C GLU A 43 1.54 3.46 -1.52
N ILE A 44 0.83 2.39 -1.86
CA ILE A 44 1.45 1.07 -2.06
C ILE A 44 2.37 1.06 -3.29
N LEU A 45 2.00 1.72 -4.38
CA LEU A 45 2.87 1.88 -5.55
C LEU A 45 4.14 2.66 -5.22
N ALA A 46 4.02 3.75 -4.44
CA ALA A 46 5.18 4.52 -4.02
C ALA A 46 6.17 3.66 -3.19
N VAL A 47 5.65 2.90 -2.22
CA VAL A 47 6.45 1.95 -1.43
C VAL A 47 7.09 0.88 -2.32
N GLY A 48 6.31 0.28 -3.21
CA GLY A 48 6.79 -0.76 -4.10
C GLY A 48 7.88 -0.27 -5.06
N HIS A 49 7.73 0.91 -5.66
CA HIS A 49 8.76 1.52 -6.52
C HIS A 49 10.04 1.86 -5.75
N GLN A 50 9.92 2.32 -4.51
CA GLN A 50 11.08 2.55 -3.66
C GLN A 50 11.81 1.24 -3.32
N PHE A 51 11.05 0.17 -3.06
CA PHE A 51 11.58 -1.12 -2.63
C PHE A 51 12.13 -1.96 -3.78
N PHE A 52 11.37 -2.11 -4.88
CA PHE A 52 11.78 -2.92 -6.04
C PHE A 52 12.67 -2.17 -7.04
N GLY A 53 12.66 -0.83 -6.99
CA GLY A 53 13.27 0.05 -8.00
C GLY A 53 12.28 0.51 -9.08
N LYS A 54 12.58 1.65 -9.70
CA LYS A 54 11.67 2.36 -10.63
C LYS A 54 11.29 1.62 -11.92
N THR A 55 11.92 0.49 -12.21
CA THR A 55 11.80 -0.17 -13.52
C THR A 55 10.71 -1.26 -13.57
N THR A 56 9.94 -1.44 -12.49
CA THR A 56 8.99 -2.55 -12.42
C THR A 56 7.63 -2.17 -13.01
N ARG A 57 7.53 -2.17 -14.35
CA ARG A 57 6.25 -1.95 -15.06
C ARG A 57 5.15 -2.91 -14.58
N GLY A 58 5.51 -4.12 -14.18
CA GLY A 58 4.58 -5.11 -13.68
C GLY A 58 4.02 -4.82 -12.29
N LEU A 59 4.65 -3.91 -11.52
CA LEU A 59 4.19 -3.62 -10.16
C LEU A 59 2.80 -2.99 -10.15
N ALA A 60 2.54 -2.02 -11.04
CA ALA A 60 1.23 -1.39 -11.11
C ALA A 60 0.13 -2.41 -11.40
N ASN A 61 0.34 -3.28 -12.40
CA ASN A 61 -0.62 -4.32 -12.74
C ASN A 61 -0.81 -5.35 -11.61
N ALA A 62 0.27 -5.71 -10.89
CA ALA A 62 0.18 -6.64 -9.77
C ALA A 62 -0.58 -6.02 -8.58
N VAL A 63 -0.31 -4.75 -8.26
CA VAL A 63 -1.02 -4.02 -7.21
C VAL A 63 -2.49 -3.83 -7.58
N GLU A 64 -2.80 -3.40 -8.81
CA GLU A 64 -4.17 -3.24 -9.32
C GLU A 64 -4.96 -4.56 -9.23
N TYR A 65 -4.34 -5.67 -9.63
CA TYR A 65 -4.95 -7.00 -9.51
C TYR A 65 -5.30 -7.34 -8.06
N VAL A 66 -4.39 -7.11 -7.12
CA VAL A 66 -4.64 -7.40 -5.70
C VAL A 66 -5.70 -6.47 -5.12
N PHE A 67 -5.66 -5.17 -5.45
CA PHE A 67 -6.66 -4.20 -5.00
C PHE A 67 -8.06 -4.49 -5.57
N SER A 68 -8.17 -4.91 -6.82
CA SER A 68 -9.46 -5.31 -7.40
C SER A 68 -10.06 -6.55 -6.74
N SER A 69 -9.19 -7.41 -6.20
CA SER A 69 -9.61 -8.66 -5.55
C SER A 69 -9.94 -8.49 -4.06
N GLN A 70 -9.20 -7.63 -3.34
CA GLN A 70 -9.25 -7.55 -1.87
C GLN A 70 -9.51 -6.14 -1.34
N GLY A 71 -9.49 -5.10 -2.19
CA GLY A 71 -9.61 -3.71 -1.77
C GLY A 71 -8.32 -3.14 -1.19
N GLU A 72 -8.46 -2.19 -0.27
CA GLU A 72 -7.36 -1.47 0.37
C GLU A 72 -6.78 -2.26 1.55
N PRO A 73 -5.44 -2.47 1.62
CA PRO A 73 -4.81 -3.19 2.71
C PRO A 73 -4.73 -2.36 3.99
N THR A 74 -4.83 -3.02 5.15
CA THR A 74 -4.68 -2.39 6.48
C THR A 74 -3.21 -2.22 6.88
N ALA A 75 -2.32 -3.04 6.30
CA ALA A 75 -0.89 -2.98 6.51
C ALA A 75 -0.14 -3.52 5.29
N TYR A 76 1.17 -3.29 5.25
CA TYR A 76 2.05 -3.94 4.29
C TYR A 76 3.36 -4.38 4.94
N ILE A 77 4.00 -5.41 4.36
CA ILE A 77 5.33 -5.88 4.75
C ILE A 77 6.27 -5.67 3.58
N VAL A 78 7.46 -5.14 3.83
CA VAL A 78 8.58 -5.16 2.89
C VAL A 78 9.69 -6.00 3.48
N GLY A 79 10.25 -6.89 2.68
CA GLY A 79 11.29 -7.78 3.15
C GLY A 79 11.89 -8.64 2.05
N GLU A 80 12.81 -9.48 2.44
CA GLU A 80 13.55 -10.34 1.54
C GLU A 80 13.36 -11.81 1.95
N GLU A 81 13.29 -12.67 0.95
CA GLU A 81 13.16 -14.11 1.12
C GLU A 81 14.39 -14.81 0.55
N GLY A 82 14.88 -15.81 1.27
CA GLY A 82 15.86 -16.76 0.78
C GLY A 82 15.26 -18.17 0.77
N SER A 83 15.55 -18.93 -0.26
CA SER A 83 15.25 -20.36 -0.31
C SER A 83 16.55 -21.14 -0.29
N GLY A 84 16.70 -22.01 0.71
CA GLY A 84 17.83 -22.95 0.80
C GLY A 84 17.46 -24.27 0.13
N ALA A 85 18.08 -24.56 -1.01
CA ALA A 85 17.72 -25.71 -1.85
C ALA A 85 18.41 -27.03 -1.44
N PHE A 86 18.96 -27.14 -0.22
CA PHE A 86 19.82 -28.30 0.05
C PHE A 86 19.08 -29.57 0.47
N VAL A 87 17.93 -29.51 1.12
CA VAL A 87 17.09 -30.72 1.35
C VAL A 87 15.67 -30.26 1.67
N GLY A 88 14.72 -30.55 0.77
CA GLY A 88 13.31 -30.41 1.09
C GLY A 88 12.78 -28.97 1.16
N GLY A 89 13.18 -28.12 0.23
CA GLY A 89 12.57 -26.81 -0.05
C GLY A 89 12.04 -26.03 1.15
N LEU A 90 12.90 -25.40 1.95
CA LEU A 90 12.48 -24.47 3.00
C LEU A 90 12.67 -23.01 2.49
N ARG A 91 11.71 -22.19 2.82
CA ARG A 91 11.72 -20.75 2.57
C ARG A 91 11.81 -20.02 3.90
N TYR A 92 12.72 -19.05 3.96
CA TYR A 92 12.87 -18.14 5.08
C TYR A 92 12.83 -16.72 4.57
N GLY A 93 12.20 -15.86 5.32
CA GLY A 93 12.18 -14.45 5.02
C GLY A 93 12.13 -13.61 6.27
N GLU A 94 12.55 -12.37 6.11
CA GLU A 94 12.48 -11.35 7.14
C GLU A 94 12.11 -10.01 6.53
N GLY A 95 11.43 -9.18 7.31
CA GLY A 95 11.01 -7.88 6.86
C GLY A 95 10.51 -6.99 7.97
N THR A 96 9.85 -5.93 7.58
CA THR A 96 9.18 -5.01 8.49
C THR A 96 7.74 -4.82 8.05
N ILE A 97 6.81 -4.97 8.98
CA ILE A 97 5.40 -4.62 8.78
C ILE A 97 5.16 -3.18 9.17
N TYR A 98 4.31 -2.51 8.39
CA TYR A 98 3.91 -1.13 8.57
C TYR A 98 2.39 -1.03 8.58
N TYR A 99 1.85 -0.45 9.65
CA TYR A 99 0.44 -0.11 9.78
C TYR A 99 0.21 1.39 9.56
N LYS A 100 -0.96 1.75 9.09
CA LYS A 100 -1.33 3.14 8.81
C LYS A 100 -1.28 4.05 10.05
N ASN A 101 -1.45 3.48 11.25
CA ASN A 101 -1.35 4.18 12.54
C ASN A 101 0.10 4.48 12.97
N GLY A 102 1.10 4.20 12.11
CA GLY A 102 2.51 4.39 12.38
C GLY A 102 3.20 3.23 13.12
N THR A 103 2.45 2.20 13.52
CA THR A 103 3.04 0.99 14.11
C THR A 103 3.91 0.29 13.08
N LYS A 104 5.14 -0.02 13.46
CA LYS A 104 6.07 -0.82 12.67
C LYS A 104 6.77 -1.85 13.54
N ARG A 105 6.98 -3.07 13.00
CA ARG A 105 7.66 -4.18 13.70
C ARG A 105 8.42 -5.05 12.72
N ARG A 106 9.53 -5.60 13.21
CA ARG A 106 10.23 -6.68 12.52
C ARG A 106 9.36 -7.93 12.52
N ILE A 107 9.33 -8.64 11.41
CA ILE A 107 8.57 -9.86 11.23
C ILE A 107 9.39 -10.86 10.43
N TYR A 108 9.25 -12.12 10.76
CA TYR A 108 9.94 -13.23 10.12
C TYR A 108 8.91 -14.23 9.61
N TRP A 109 9.21 -14.90 8.53
CA TRP A 109 8.37 -15.99 8.03
C TRP A 109 9.17 -17.15 7.52
N GLN A 110 8.64 -18.35 7.68
CA GLN A 110 9.24 -19.59 7.25
C GLN A 110 8.14 -20.59 6.87
N GLY A 111 8.50 -21.52 5.99
CA GLY A 111 7.61 -22.59 5.59
C GLY A 111 8.19 -23.47 4.53
N PRO A 112 7.49 -24.56 4.17
CA PRO A 112 7.89 -25.40 3.07
C PRO A 112 7.85 -24.60 1.76
N SER A 113 8.83 -24.85 0.91
CA SER A 113 8.89 -24.34 -0.46
C SER A 113 8.79 -25.51 -1.41
N VAL A 114 7.75 -25.50 -2.25
CA VAL A 114 7.63 -26.49 -3.34
C VAL A 114 8.15 -25.82 -4.60
N GLY A 115 9.36 -26.19 -5.00
CA GLY A 115 9.99 -25.67 -6.22
C GLY A 115 11.50 -25.48 -6.03
N PHE A 116 12.25 -25.75 -7.08
CA PHE A 116 13.69 -25.51 -7.11
C PHE A 116 13.93 -24.05 -7.52
N ASP A 117 14.06 -23.14 -6.58
CA ASP A 117 14.66 -21.85 -6.85
C ASP A 117 16.19 -22.04 -6.86
N PHE A 118 16.74 -22.35 -8.02
CA PHE A 118 18.17 -22.27 -8.27
C PHE A 118 18.54 -20.78 -8.48
N GLY A 119 18.83 -20.10 -7.42
CA GLY A 119 19.37 -18.76 -7.47
C GLY A 119 19.74 -18.30 -6.08
N GLY A 120 21.01 -18.20 -5.76
CA GLY A 120 21.52 -17.67 -4.50
C GLY A 120 21.23 -16.17 -4.29
N ASN A 121 20.32 -15.60 -5.06
CA ASN A 121 19.87 -14.24 -4.92
C ASN A 121 18.50 -14.25 -4.24
N GLY A 122 18.45 -13.67 -3.05
CA GLY A 122 17.20 -13.47 -2.32
C GLY A 122 16.14 -12.76 -3.18
N SER A 123 14.88 -13.17 -3.06
CA SER A 123 13.78 -12.49 -3.70
C SER A 123 13.24 -11.37 -2.79
N ARG A 124 12.89 -10.23 -3.37
CA ARG A 124 12.22 -9.16 -2.66
C ARG A 124 10.73 -9.42 -2.63
N SER A 125 10.12 -9.20 -1.46
CA SER A 125 8.71 -9.45 -1.23
C SER A 125 8.03 -8.23 -0.64
N LEU A 126 6.98 -7.76 -1.32
CA LEU A 126 6.01 -6.79 -0.80
C LEU A 126 4.73 -7.58 -0.50
N VAL A 127 4.33 -7.66 0.76
CA VAL A 127 3.12 -8.38 1.16
C VAL A 127 2.05 -7.38 1.56
N LEU A 128 0.92 -7.37 0.88
CA LEU A 128 -0.25 -6.60 1.28
C LEU A 128 -1.03 -7.40 2.31
N VAL A 129 -1.46 -6.74 3.38
CA VAL A 129 -2.09 -7.35 4.56
C VAL A 129 -3.49 -6.80 4.73
N TYR A 130 -4.47 -7.68 4.86
CA TYR A 130 -5.88 -7.36 4.97
C TYR A 130 -6.46 -7.87 6.28
N ASN A 131 -7.37 -7.09 6.87
CA ASN A 131 -8.13 -7.44 8.08
C ASN A 131 -7.26 -7.65 9.34
N SER A 132 -6.04 -7.10 9.37
CA SER A 132 -5.17 -7.12 10.55
C SER A 132 -5.12 -5.74 11.18
N GLN A 133 -5.11 -5.68 12.50
CA GLN A 133 -5.04 -4.43 13.27
C GLN A 133 -3.73 -4.29 14.03
N SER A 134 -3.01 -5.42 14.22
CA SER A 134 -1.77 -5.45 14.99
C SER A 134 -0.79 -6.50 14.43
N PRO A 135 0.52 -6.35 14.68
CA PRO A 135 1.50 -7.36 14.26
C PRO A 135 1.26 -8.74 14.87
N GLN A 136 0.62 -8.81 16.04
CA GLN A 136 0.31 -10.04 16.75
C GLN A 136 -0.66 -10.93 15.97
N ASP A 137 -1.57 -10.31 15.21
CA ASP A 137 -2.57 -10.99 14.38
C ASP A 137 -1.92 -11.84 13.27
N LEU A 138 -0.65 -11.52 12.94
CA LEU A 138 0.09 -12.25 11.90
C LEU A 138 0.93 -13.41 12.44
N TYR A 139 1.10 -13.56 13.75
CA TYR A 139 1.96 -14.62 14.29
C TYR A 139 1.30 -16.00 14.25
N HIS A 140 0.84 -16.39 13.07
CA HIS A 140 0.12 -17.61 12.76
C HIS A 140 0.66 -18.27 11.49
N ARG A 141 0.09 -19.44 11.14
CA ARG A 141 0.32 -20.08 9.85
C ARG A 141 -0.74 -19.62 8.86
N PHE A 142 -0.28 -19.18 7.71
CA PHE A 142 -1.14 -18.78 6.60
C PHE A 142 -1.01 -19.80 5.49
N ALA A 143 -2.09 -20.51 5.19
CA ALA A 143 -2.14 -21.45 4.10
C ALA A 143 -2.27 -20.74 2.76
N GLY A 144 -1.63 -21.28 1.73
CA GLY A 144 -1.84 -20.82 0.36
C GLY A 144 -3.28 -21.11 -0.08
N VAL A 145 -3.87 -20.16 -0.81
CA VAL A 145 -5.19 -20.36 -1.42
C VAL A 145 -4.97 -20.99 -2.79
N ASP A 146 -5.60 -22.13 -3.01
CA ASP A 146 -5.49 -22.87 -4.28
C ASP A 146 -5.95 -22.02 -5.46
N GLY A 147 -5.22 -22.12 -6.58
CA GLY A 147 -5.53 -21.36 -7.79
C GLY A 147 -5.26 -19.87 -7.72
N SER A 148 -4.68 -19.37 -6.61
CA SER A 148 -4.40 -17.94 -6.41
C SER A 148 -3.00 -17.50 -6.82
N ALA A 149 -2.24 -18.36 -7.48
CA ALA A 149 -0.89 -18.02 -7.94
C ALA A 149 -0.93 -17.45 -9.37
N TYR A 150 -0.50 -16.20 -9.50
CA TYR A 150 -0.48 -15.49 -10.78
C TYR A 150 0.89 -14.90 -11.05
N PHE A 151 1.23 -14.81 -12.34
CA PHE A 151 2.43 -14.12 -12.80
C PHE A 151 2.03 -12.89 -13.58
N ILE A 152 2.30 -11.72 -13.02
CA ILE A 152 1.87 -10.43 -13.57
C ILE A 152 3.08 -9.54 -13.76
N GLY A 153 3.41 -9.23 -15.03
CA GLY A 153 4.44 -8.26 -15.36
C GLY A 153 5.84 -8.57 -14.81
N GLY A 154 6.19 -9.85 -14.67
CA GLY A 154 7.48 -10.28 -14.10
C GLY A 154 7.46 -10.49 -12.58
N LEU A 155 6.31 -10.30 -11.93
CA LEU A 155 6.13 -10.50 -10.50
C LEU A 155 5.21 -11.69 -10.23
N GLY A 156 5.53 -12.45 -9.21
CA GLY A 156 4.66 -13.49 -8.68
C GLY A 156 3.70 -12.92 -7.64
N VAL A 157 2.42 -13.21 -7.79
CA VAL A 157 1.37 -12.85 -6.82
C VAL A 157 0.68 -14.13 -6.38
N ASN A 158 0.44 -14.28 -5.09
CA ASN A 158 -0.43 -15.34 -4.57
C ASN A 158 -1.15 -14.85 -3.31
N PHE A 159 -2.24 -15.52 -2.95
CA PHE A 159 -2.96 -15.24 -1.71
C PHE A 159 -2.68 -16.32 -0.68
N GLN A 160 -2.62 -15.90 0.57
CA GLN A 160 -2.50 -16.76 1.75
C GLN A 160 -3.55 -16.32 2.76
N LYS A 161 -4.11 -17.27 3.49
CA LYS A 161 -5.20 -17.01 4.41
C LYS A 161 -5.01 -17.73 5.74
N ASN A 162 -5.40 -17.03 6.82
CA ASN A 162 -5.67 -17.61 8.13
C ASN A 162 -6.90 -16.89 8.70
N ASP A 163 -7.97 -17.62 8.96
CA ASP A 163 -9.27 -17.07 9.33
C ASP A 163 -9.70 -15.94 8.36
N ASP A 164 -9.92 -14.73 8.87
CA ASP A 164 -10.32 -13.57 8.07
C ASP A 164 -9.14 -12.76 7.55
N ILE A 165 -7.92 -13.04 8.00
CA ILE A 165 -6.72 -12.31 7.59
C ILE A 165 -6.21 -12.88 6.27
N ILE A 166 -6.02 -11.98 5.30
CA ILE A 166 -5.50 -12.33 3.98
C ILE A 166 -4.16 -11.64 3.79
N LEU A 167 -3.20 -12.37 3.27
CA LEU A 167 -1.90 -11.87 2.85
C LEU A 167 -1.78 -12.04 1.33
N ALA A 168 -1.31 -11.00 0.66
CA ALA A 168 -1.06 -11.01 -0.78
C ALA A 168 0.41 -10.68 -1.07
N PRO A 169 1.33 -11.66 -1.01
CA PRO A 169 2.72 -11.47 -1.40
C PRO A 169 2.87 -11.18 -2.88
N ILE A 170 3.59 -10.09 -3.19
CA ILE A 170 4.08 -9.70 -4.51
C ILE A 170 5.59 -9.85 -4.48
N ARG A 171 6.15 -10.73 -5.33
CA ARG A 171 7.57 -11.14 -5.27
C ARG A 171 8.29 -10.94 -6.59
N THR A 172 9.57 -10.58 -6.50
CA THR A 172 10.50 -10.59 -7.65
C THR A 172 11.22 -11.94 -7.75
N GLY A 173 11.83 -12.21 -8.92
CA GLY A 173 12.69 -13.39 -9.10
C GLY A 173 11.94 -14.72 -9.19
N VAL A 174 10.63 -14.70 -9.31
CA VAL A 174 9.82 -15.92 -9.44
C VAL A 174 9.85 -16.35 -10.89
N GLY A 175 10.55 -17.46 -11.18
CA GLY A 175 10.51 -18.09 -12.50
C GLY A 175 9.14 -18.70 -12.84
N TRP A 176 9.02 -19.27 -14.04
CA TRP A 176 7.80 -19.90 -14.62
C TRP A 176 7.15 -21.02 -13.78
N ARG A 177 7.70 -21.33 -12.59
CA ARG A 177 7.24 -22.41 -11.72
C ARG A 177 6.38 -21.91 -10.55
N LEU A 178 5.47 -20.99 -10.82
CA LEU A 178 4.41 -20.58 -9.88
C LEU A 178 3.40 -21.71 -9.55
N GLY A 179 3.57 -22.86 -10.19
CA GLY A 179 2.71 -23.99 -9.98
C GLY A 179 2.96 -24.64 -8.63
N ALA A 180 1.97 -24.60 -7.77
CA ALA A 180 1.88 -25.23 -6.47
C ALA A 180 2.55 -24.47 -5.30
N ASN A 181 1.97 -23.33 -4.92
CA ASN A 181 2.05 -22.87 -3.55
C ASN A 181 1.14 -23.73 -2.65
N VAL A 182 1.31 -25.05 -2.73
CA VAL A 182 0.72 -25.99 -1.78
C VAL A 182 1.62 -25.95 -0.56
N GLY A 183 1.39 -24.97 0.28
CA GLY A 183 2.20 -24.81 1.46
C GLY A 183 1.61 -23.75 2.36
N TYR A 184 2.20 -23.63 3.51
CA TYR A 184 1.89 -22.55 4.44
C TYR A 184 3.15 -21.74 4.71
N LEU A 185 2.97 -20.49 5.12
CA LEU A 185 4.00 -19.70 5.77
C LEU A 185 3.60 -19.43 7.21
N LYS A 186 4.51 -19.69 8.13
CA LYS A 186 4.37 -19.33 9.54
C LYS A 186 5.08 -18.00 9.75
N TYR A 187 4.33 -17.01 10.18
CA TYR A 187 4.88 -15.71 10.56
C TYR A 187 5.16 -15.68 12.04
N SER A 188 6.22 -14.96 12.45
CA SER A 188 6.70 -14.90 13.83
C SER A 188 7.41 -13.59 14.16
N SER A 189 7.46 -13.25 15.45
CA SER A 189 8.16 -12.06 15.96
C SER A 189 9.68 -12.26 16.09
N LYS A 190 10.14 -13.49 16.03
CA LYS A 190 11.56 -13.88 16.17
C LYS A 190 11.94 -14.84 15.04
N SER A 191 13.19 -14.74 14.60
CA SER A 191 13.75 -15.72 13.67
C SER A 191 13.75 -17.11 14.30
N THR A 192 13.31 -18.12 13.59
CA THR A 192 13.35 -19.51 14.01
C THR A 192 13.65 -20.41 12.82
N TRP A 193 14.41 -21.48 13.07
CA TRP A 193 14.69 -22.51 12.08
C TRP A 193 13.59 -23.57 11.97
N ASN A 194 12.66 -23.59 12.94
CA ASN A 194 11.56 -24.54 12.96
C ASN A 194 10.35 -23.99 12.19
N PRO A 195 10.06 -24.49 10.99
CA PRO A 195 8.90 -24.06 10.20
C PRO A 195 7.58 -24.67 10.71
N PHE A 196 7.61 -25.60 11.66
CA PHE A 196 6.49 -26.35 12.19
C PHE A 196 5.95 -25.78 13.50
#